data_d345e7b2d41155d6dad1f8c94dcaab97
#
_entry.id   d345e7b2d41155d6dad1f8c94dcaab97
#
_cell.length_a   1.000
_cell.length_b   1.000
_cell.length_c   1.000
_cell.angle_alpha   90.00
_cell.angle_beta   90.00
_cell.angle_gamma   90.00
#
_symmetry.space_group_name_H-M   'P 1'
#
loop_
_entity.id
_entity.type
_entity.pdbx_description
1 polymer ?
#
loop_
_entity_poly.entity_id
_entity_poly.type
_entity_poly.pdbx_seq_one_letter_code
_entity_poly.pdbx_strand_id
1 'polypeptide(L)'
;MVIERQVFELEEIRVVIRAPKNELLDAYNYLRKTPASTSVTEWYSNRLKPLLGNYEAEIIDGRGNIPHGRTNIETVRNSYA
;
A
#
# COMPACT_ATOMS: atom_id res chain seq x y z
N MET A 1 -5.99 -7.07 8.92
CA MET A 1 -5.18 -6.14 9.72
C MET A 1 -5.70 -4.72 9.49
N VAL A 2 -5.76 -3.92 10.54
CA VAL A 2 -6.38 -2.58 10.48
C VAL A 2 -5.66 -1.67 9.48
N ILE A 3 -4.33 -1.68 9.49
CA ILE A 3 -3.55 -0.81 8.60
C ILE A 3 -3.80 -1.14 7.12
N GLU A 4 -4.00 -2.39 6.78
CA GLU A 4 -4.33 -2.78 5.40
C GLU A 4 -5.64 -2.15 4.94
N ARG A 5 -6.63 -2.11 5.81
CA ARG A 5 -7.91 -1.46 5.53
C ARG A 5 -7.74 0.04 5.40
N GLN A 6 -6.95 0.67 6.28
CA GLN A 6 -6.71 2.11 6.23
C GLN A 6 -6.02 2.52 4.93
N VAL A 7 -5.06 1.72 4.48
CA VAL A 7 -4.40 1.95 3.19
C VAL A 7 -5.42 1.87 2.06
N PHE A 8 -6.26 0.83 2.06
CA PHE A 8 -7.26 0.67 1.01
C PHE A 8 -8.28 1.82 0.99
N GLU A 9 -8.73 2.25 2.16
CA GLU A 9 -9.73 3.33 2.26
C GLU A 9 -9.21 4.66 1.72
N LEU A 10 -7.96 5.00 1.97
CA LEU A 10 -7.39 6.26 1.49
C LEU A 10 -6.81 6.14 0.08
N GLU A 11 -5.97 5.14 -0.14
CA GLU A 11 -5.18 5.03 -1.38
C GLU A 11 -5.88 4.23 -2.46
N GLU A 12 -6.90 3.45 -2.12
CA GLU A 12 -7.58 2.53 -3.03
C GLU A 12 -6.63 1.48 -3.60
N ILE A 13 -5.71 1.00 -2.76
CA ILE A 13 -4.68 0.02 -3.11
C ILE A 13 -4.71 -1.09 -2.08
N ARG A 14 -4.66 -2.34 -2.54
CA ARG A 14 -4.61 -3.50 -1.65
C ARG A 14 -3.17 -3.86 -1.33
N VAL A 15 -2.89 -4.04 -0.05
CA VAL A 15 -1.58 -4.49 0.42
C VAL A 15 -1.75 -5.72 1.31
N VAL A 16 -0.74 -6.57 1.32
CA VAL A 16 -0.66 -7.71 2.24
C VAL A 16 0.59 -7.51 3.07
N ILE A 17 0.42 -7.31 4.37
CA ILE A 17 1.53 -7.04 5.28
C ILE A 17 2.01 -8.35 5.90
N ARG A 18 3.30 -8.62 5.76
CA ARG A 18 3.94 -9.82 6.27
C ARG A 18 4.39 -9.59 7.72
N ALA A 19 3.44 -9.67 8.65
CA ALA A 19 3.68 -9.50 10.08
C ALA A 19 2.79 -10.46 10.86
N PRO A 20 3.15 -10.79 12.12
CA PRO A 20 2.27 -11.58 12.98
C PRO A 20 0.91 -10.90 13.15
N LYS A 21 -0.16 -11.69 13.27
CA LYS A 21 -1.52 -11.16 13.35
C LYS A 21 -1.75 -10.23 14.54
N ASN A 22 -1.03 -10.45 15.62
CA ASN A 22 -1.15 -9.66 16.85
C ASN A 22 -0.14 -8.53 16.93
N GLU A 23 0.62 -8.27 15.86
CA GLU A 23 1.57 -7.18 15.83
C GLU A 23 0.84 -5.85 15.77
N LEU A 24 1.26 -4.91 16.64
CA LEU A 24 0.71 -3.56 16.64
C LEU A 24 1.60 -2.67 15.77
N LEU A 25 1.08 -2.27 14.64
CA LEU A 25 1.74 -1.35 13.74
C LEU A 25 1.12 0.04 13.86
N ASP A 26 1.90 1.07 13.54
CA ASP A 26 1.40 2.44 13.54
C ASP A 26 0.28 2.59 12.51
N ALA A 27 -0.69 3.46 12.81
CA ALA A 27 -1.80 3.71 11.91
C ALA A 27 -1.35 4.44 10.65
N TYR A 28 -2.07 4.20 9.55
CA TYR A 28 -1.86 4.90 8.29
C TYR A 28 -2.65 6.22 8.33
N ASN A 29 -2.03 7.26 8.88
CA ASN A 29 -2.71 8.51 9.24
C ASN A 29 -2.63 9.61 8.20
N TYR A 30 -2.37 9.29 6.95
CA TYR A 30 -2.35 10.29 5.90
C TYR A 30 -3.77 10.76 5.59
N LEU A 31 -3.91 12.05 5.30
CA LEU A 31 -5.21 12.68 5.03
C LEU A 31 -5.47 12.82 3.53
N ARG A 32 -4.42 12.84 2.72
CA ARG A 32 -4.53 13.01 1.27
C ARG A 32 -4.02 11.79 0.55
N LYS A 33 -4.77 11.39 -0.47
CA LYS A 33 -4.39 10.32 -1.38
C LYS A 33 -3.08 10.66 -2.09
N THR A 34 -2.23 9.65 -2.29
CA THR A 34 -1.01 9.82 -3.07
C THR A 34 -1.36 10.24 -4.50
N PRO A 35 -0.63 11.21 -5.08
CA PRO A 35 -0.87 11.62 -6.46
C PRO A 35 -0.78 10.45 -7.45
N ALA A 36 -1.64 10.48 -8.46
CA ALA A 36 -1.80 9.38 -9.42
C ALA A 36 -0.51 9.04 -10.17
N SER A 37 0.36 10.03 -10.39
CA SER A 37 1.61 9.84 -11.12
C SER A 37 2.76 9.30 -10.27
N THR A 38 2.56 9.13 -8.97
CA THR A 38 3.58 8.57 -8.08
C THR A 38 3.76 7.08 -8.39
N SER A 39 5.01 6.62 -8.45
CA SER A 39 5.25 5.20 -8.67
C SER A 39 4.96 4.38 -7.42
N VAL A 40 4.72 3.09 -7.63
CA VAL A 40 4.50 2.13 -6.53
C VAL A 40 5.68 2.16 -5.55
N THR A 41 6.92 2.17 -6.07
CA THR A 41 8.12 2.21 -5.22
C THR A 41 8.18 3.46 -4.38
N GLU A 42 7.90 4.62 -4.96
CA GLU A 42 7.92 5.89 -4.23
C GLU A 42 6.87 5.91 -3.13
N TRP A 43 5.64 5.48 -3.44
CA TRP A 43 4.57 5.42 -2.45
C TRP A 43 4.94 4.49 -1.30
N TYR A 44 5.43 3.30 -1.62
CA TYR A 44 5.81 2.30 -0.62
C TYR A 44 6.90 2.85 0.30
N SER A 45 7.96 3.40 -0.27
CA SER A 45 9.10 3.90 0.51
C SER A 45 8.74 5.10 1.37
N ASN A 46 7.88 5.99 0.86
CA ASN A 46 7.57 7.24 1.55
C ASN A 46 6.49 7.11 2.59
N ARG A 47 5.49 6.27 2.36
CA ARG A 47 4.31 6.23 3.24
C ARG A 47 4.12 4.93 4.00
N LEU A 48 4.44 3.80 3.39
CA LEU A 48 4.14 2.50 4.01
C LEU A 48 5.33 1.93 4.78
N LYS A 49 6.51 1.90 4.17
CA LYS A 49 7.70 1.31 4.79
C LYS A 49 8.02 1.89 6.17
N PRO A 50 7.92 3.22 6.40
CA PRO A 50 8.17 3.77 7.73
C PRO A 50 7.27 3.23 8.83
N LEU A 51 6.08 2.76 8.48
CA LEU A 51 5.12 2.21 9.44
C LEU A 51 5.34 0.73 9.71
N LEU A 52 6.08 0.04 8.86
CA LEU A 52 6.25 -1.41 8.94
C LEU A 52 7.44 -1.84 9.82
N GLY A 53 8.37 -0.92 10.10
CA GLY A 53 9.59 -1.29 10.81
C GLY A 53 10.39 -2.32 10.04
N ASN A 54 10.59 -3.50 10.65
CA ASN A 54 11.33 -4.60 10.03
C ASN A 54 10.47 -5.52 9.16
N TYR A 55 9.17 -5.29 9.13
CA TYR A 55 8.25 -6.10 8.33
C TYR A 55 8.17 -5.60 6.91
N GLU A 56 7.68 -6.47 6.03
CA GLU A 56 7.51 -6.13 4.63
C GLU A 56 6.04 -6.26 4.23
N ALA A 57 5.68 -5.61 3.14
CA ALA A 57 4.35 -5.73 2.57
C ALA A 57 4.43 -5.87 1.06
N GLU A 58 3.41 -6.50 0.48
CA GLU A 58 3.27 -6.63 -0.96
C GLU A 58 2.01 -5.90 -1.41
N ILE A 59 2.12 -5.21 -2.55
CA ILE A 59 0.98 -4.58 -3.19
C ILE A 59 0.39 -5.59 -4.16
N ILE A 60 -0.93 -5.77 -4.12
CA ILE A 60 -1.62 -6.74 -5.00
C ILE A 60 -2.57 -5.95 -5.89
N ASP A 61 -2.40 -6.07 -7.20
CA ASP A 61 -3.29 -5.41 -8.15
C ASP A 61 -4.62 -6.16 -8.32
N GLY A 62 -5.50 -5.63 -9.17
CA GLY A 62 -6.83 -6.19 -9.38
C GLY A 62 -6.83 -7.58 -10.01
N ARG A 63 -5.71 -8.04 -10.55
CA ARG A 63 -5.56 -9.38 -11.13
C ARG A 63 -4.88 -10.36 -10.18
N GLY A 64 -4.55 -9.91 -8.96
CA GLY A 64 -3.85 -10.73 -7.99
C GLY A 64 -2.35 -10.79 -8.19
N ASN A 65 -1.78 -9.92 -9.02
CA ASN A 65 -0.35 -9.86 -9.31
C ASN A 65 0.33 -8.75 -8.52
N ILE A 66 1.64 -8.86 -8.34
CA ILE A 66 2.45 -7.82 -7.73
C ILE A 66 2.90 -6.87 -8.85
N PRO A 67 2.47 -5.60 -8.84
CA PRO A 67 2.87 -4.67 -9.90
C PRO A 67 4.35 -4.34 -9.83
N HIS A 68 4.93 -4.03 -11.00
CA HIS A 68 6.31 -3.57 -11.06
C HIS A 68 6.47 -2.24 -10.31
N GLY A 69 7.62 -2.03 -9.65
CA GLY A 69 7.85 -0.85 -8.82
C GLY A 69 7.75 0.48 -9.55
N ARG A 70 7.96 0.50 -10.85
CA ARG A 70 7.83 1.72 -11.68
C ARG A 70 6.41 2.01 -12.13
N THR A 71 5.48 1.09 -11.88
CA THR A 71 4.07 1.28 -12.20
C THR A 71 3.53 2.47 -11.43
N ASN A 72 2.74 3.33 -12.09
CA ASN A 72 2.10 4.46 -11.42
C ASN A 72 0.96 3.95 -10.52
N ILE A 73 0.75 4.64 -9.41
CA ILE A 73 -0.32 4.31 -8.47
C ILE A 73 -1.68 4.29 -9.17
N GLU A 74 -1.92 5.22 -10.10
CA GLU A 74 -3.16 5.27 -10.87
C GLU A 74 -3.44 3.95 -11.59
N THR A 75 -2.42 3.35 -12.18
CA THR A 75 -2.57 2.07 -12.88
C THR A 75 -3.03 0.98 -11.93
N VAL A 76 -2.47 0.92 -10.72
CA VAL A 76 -2.87 -0.04 -9.71
C VAL A 76 -4.31 0.22 -9.27
N ARG A 77 -4.66 1.47 -8.96
CA ARG A 77 -6.01 1.85 -8.56
C ARG A 77 -7.05 1.42 -9.60
N ASN A 78 -6.74 1.63 -10.86
CA ASN A 78 -7.67 1.30 -11.95
C ASN A 78 -7.79 -0.20 -12.20
N SER A 79 -6.87 -1.00 -11.70
CA SER A 79 -6.88 -2.46 -11.91
C SER A 79 -7.99 -3.18 -11.13
N TYR A 80 -8.55 -2.54 -10.10
CA TYR A 80 -9.57 -3.15 -9.24
C TYR A 80 -10.99 -2.95 -9.76
N ALA A 81 -11.14 -2.23 -10.82
CA ALA A 81 -12.46 -1.92 -11.37
C ALA A 81 -13.11 -3.14 -12.02
#